data_1591a065a02eb96595172b87c4687fc1
#
_entry.id   1591a065a02eb96595172b87c4687fc1
#
_cell.length_a   1.000
_cell.length_b   1.000
_cell.length_c   1.000
_cell.angle_alpha   90.00
_cell.angle_beta   90.00
_cell.angle_gamma   90.00
#
_symmetry.space_group_name_H-M   'P 1'
#
loop_
_entity.id
_entity.type
_entity.pdbx_description
1 polymer ?
#
loop_
_entity_poly.entity_id
_entity_poly.type
_entity_poly.pdbx_seq_one_letter_code
_entity_poly.pdbx_strand_id
1 'polypeptide(L)'
;MKRIILALCCLLLMSGCSTLNGSVPFRYVPSLSTMPQNDAAIGMDKFVDSRPADDREVTKAIPDVDEKVTSKVLEDFRSSGMFARVDFPARADKDAFIVKGEIKRFYWKTKHNPIKFIPFVNLLLLLGITSYNIEAVVDLKVQILDAKTGAVLSEYDKTSTKTESATLYDNKSGESGAELAEAFREVVKQIKDGIAGDIKSGKIRTG
;
A
#
# COMPACT_ATOMS: atom_id res chain seq x y z
N MET A 1 -10.40 -38.88 37.91
CA MET A 1 -9.26 -38.16 37.38
C MET A 1 -9.25 -38.07 35.83
N LYS A 2 -9.42 -39.15 35.07
CA LYS A 2 -9.43 -39.05 33.57
C LYS A 2 -10.46 -38.10 32.96
N ARG A 3 -11.66 -37.98 33.55
CA ARG A 3 -12.73 -37.07 33.06
C ARG A 3 -12.43 -35.60 33.29
N ILE A 4 -11.68 -35.27 34.35
CA ILE A 4 -11.28 -33.88 34.68
C ILE A 4 -10.19 -33.38 33.73
N ILE A 5 -9.25 -34.28 33.34
CA ILE A 5 -8.18 -33.98 32.35
C ILE A 5 -8.78 -33.71 30.98
N LEU A 6 -9.80 -34.49 30.57
CA LEU A 6 -10.47 -34.29 29.29
C LEU A 6 -11.24 -32.96 29.23
N ALA A 7 -11.91 -32.59 30.31
CA ALA A 7 -12.60 -31.31 30.39
C ALA A 7 -11.64 -30.11 30.40
N LEU A 8 -10.47 -30.23 31.02
CA LEU A 8 -9.44 -29.20 31.05
C LEU A 8 -8.79 -29.02 29.65
N CYS A 9 -8.57 -30.12 28.91
CA CYS A 9 -8.12 -30.04 27.52
C CYS A 9 -9.14 -29.39 26.59
N CYS A 10 -10.44 -29.66 26.75
CA CYS A 10 -11.47 -29.01 25.95
C CYS A 10 -11.60 -27.50 26.23
N LEU A 11 -11.40 -27.08 27.49
CA LEU A 11 -11.41 -25.64 27.87
C LEU A 11 -10.19 -24.89 27.29
N LEU A 12 -9.04 -25.52 27.16
CA LEU A 12 -7.84 -24.92 26.56
C LEU A 12 -7.94 -24.79 25.04
N LEU A 13 -8.80 -25.56 24.37
CA LEU A 13 -9.00 -25.51 22.92
C LEU A 13 -9.98 -24.41 22.49
N MET A 14 -10.77 -23.85 23.42
CA MET A 14 -11.75 -22.80 23.12
C MET A 14 -11.21 -21.38 23.22
N SER A 15 -10.00 -21.16 23.71
CA SER A 15 -9.43 -19.82 23.94
C SER A 15 -8.58 -19.28 22.78
N GLY A 16 -8.74 -19.81 21.57
CA GLY A 16 -7.83 -19.56 20.44
C GLY A 16 -8.34 -18.74 19.26
N CYS A 17 -9.45 -18.00 19.40
CA CYS A 17 -9.90 -17.08 18.33
C CYS A 17 -9.96 -15.64 18.81
N SER A 18 -8.83 -15.06 19.21
CA SER A 18 -8.71 -13.61 19.20
C SER A 18 -8.36 -13.18 17.76
N THR A 19 -9.35 -12.83 16.99
CA THR A 19 -9.14 -12.00 15.80
C THR A 19 -8.56 -10.69 16.28
N LEU A 20 -7.26 -10.50 16.08
CA LEU A 20 -6.59 -9.22 16.27
C LEU A 20 -7.15 -8.23 15.24
N ASN A 21 -8.31 -7.65 15.52
CA ASN A 21 -8.88 -6.50 14.83
C ASN A 21 -8.12 -5.23 15.25
N GLY A 22 -6.80 -5.26 15.19
CA GLY A 22 -5.99 -4.06 15.32
C GLY A 22 -6.04 -3.31 14.00
N SER A 23 -6.51 -2.06 14.00
CA SER A 23 -6.31 -1.16 12.87
C SER A 23 -4.80 -0.99 12.69
N VAL A 24 -4.24 -1.62 11.66
CA VAL A 24 -2.82 -1.46 11.34
C VAL A 24 -2.61 -0.03 10.86
N PRO A 25 -1.82 0.79 11.56
CA PRO A 25 -1.57 2.15 11.12
C PRO A 25 -0.74 2.11 9.83
N PHE A 26 -1.33 2.55 8.73
CA PHE A 26 -0.60 2.79 7.50
C PHE A 26 0.29 4.03 7.69
N ARG A 27 1.54 3.79 8.15
CA ARG A 27 2.54 4.84 8.39
C ARG A 27 3.38 5.02 7.13
N TYR A 28 3.02 5.98 6.32
CA TYR A 28 3.80 6.38 5.17
C TYR A 28 4.51 7.71 5.44
N VAL A 29 5.80 7.77 5.09
CA VAL A 29 6.59 8.99 5.13
C VAL A 29 7.04 9.30 3.70
N PRO A 30 6.70 10.49 3.16
CA PRO A 30 7.11 10.90 1.82
C PRO A 30 8.61 10.83 1.61
N SER A 31 9.03 10.44 0.42
CA SER A 31 10.45 10.46 0.06
C SER A 31 10.85 11.87 -0.36
N LEU A 32 11.73 12.49 0.40
CA LEU A 32 12.37 13.75 0.01
C LEU A 32 13.42 13.45 -1.06
N SER A 33 13.07 13.64 -2.32
CA SER A 33 14.02 13.58 -3.44
C SER A 33 13.94 14.88 -4.21
N THR A 34 15.10 15.44 -4.58
CA THR A 34 15.17 16.55 -5.51
C THR A 34 14.73 16.09 -6.89
N MET A 35 13.55 16.52 -7.30
CA MET A 35 12.98 16.21 -8.61
C MET A 35 13.15 17.41 -9.54
N PRO A 36 13.16 17.21 -10.87
CA PRO A 36 13.13 18.33 -11.81
C PRO A 36 11.84 19.13 -11.56
N GLN A 37 12.00 20.45 -11.46
CA GLN A 37 10.87 21.36 -11.23
C GLN A 37 10.15 21.66 -12.54
N ASN A 38 8.83 21.71 -12.46
CA ASN A 38 7.95 22.24 -13.51
C ASN A 38 7.17 23.41 -12.90
N ASP A 39 7.18 24.55 -13.55
CA ASP A 39 6.51 25.77 -13.08
C ASP A 39 4.97 25.69 -13.16
N ALA A 40 4.44 24.56 -13.61
CA ALA A 40 3.01 24.33 -13.71
C ALA A 40 2.34 24.08 -12.36
N ALA A 41 1.06 24.48 -12.27
CA ALA A 41 0.14 23.96 -11.29
C ALA A 41 -0.46 22.63 -11.77
N ILE A 42 -0.53 21.66 -10.88
CA ILE A 42 -1.20 20.38 -11.13
C ILE A 42 -2.33 20.16 -10.14
N GLY A 43 -3.49 19.75 -10.64
CA GLY A 43 -4.62 19.35 -9.81
C GLY A 43 -4.66 17.83 -9.65
N MET A 44 -5.04 17.34 -8.48
CA MET A 44 -5.22 15.92 -8.22
C MET A 44 -6.67 15.63 -7.90
N ASP A 45 -7.25 14.63 -8.55
CA ASP A 45 -8.56 14.09 -8.20
C ASP A 45 -8.43 12.98 -7.16
N LYS A 46 -9.53 12.69 -6.45
CA LYS A 46 -9.60 11.54 -5.55
C LYS A 46 -9.38 10.25 -6.37
N PHE A 47 -8.53 9.36 -5.85
CA PHE A 47 -8.26 8.08 -6.49
C PHE A 47 -9.49 7.18 -6.42
N VAL A 48 -9.72 6.44 -7.50
CA VAL A 48 -10.82 5.49 -7.59
C VAL A 48 -10.38 4.13 -7.01
N ASP A 49 -11.17 3.57 -6.10
CA ASP A 49 -10.93 2.23 -5.57
C ASP A 49 -11.54 1.16 -6.50
N SER A 50 -10.71 0.59 -7.35
CA SER A 50 -11.05 -0.50 -8.28
C SER A 50 -10.56 -1.87 -7.81
N ARG A 51 -10.18 -1.99 -6.52
CA ARG A 51 -9.70 -3.26 -5.98
C ARG A 51 -10.74 -4.37 -6.11
N PRO A 52 -10.31 -5.62 -6.41
CA PRO A 52 -11.16 -6.79 -6.33
C PRO A 52 -11.79 -6.97 -4.94
N ALA A 53 -12.95 -7.64 -4.89
CA ALA A 53 -13.66 -7.89 -3.63
C ALA A 53 -12.79 -8.64 -2.61
N ASP A 54 -11.99 -9.61 -3.08
CA ASP A 54 -11.10 -10.40 -2.23
C ASP A 54 -10.01 -9.53 -1.57
N ASP A 55 -9.44 -8.57 -2.32
CA ASP A 55 -8.44 -7.66 -1.78
C ASP A 55 -9.06 -6.70 -0.74
N ARG A 56 -10.31 -6.26 -0.95
CA ARG A 56 -11.06 -5.43 0.01
C ARG A 56 -11.37 -6.20 1.28
N GLU A 57 -11.73 -7.48 1.16
CA GLU A 57 -12.01 -8.34 2.31
C GLU A 57 -10.78 -8.48 3.22
N VAL A 58 -9.61 -8.71 2.64
CA VAL A 58 -8.34 -8.84 3.37
C VAL A 58 -7.95 -7.53 4.06
N THR A 59 -8.33 -6.38 3.49
CA THR A 59 -7.98 -5.05 4.01
C THR A 59 -9.11 -4.35 4.75
N LYS A 60 -10.12 -5.06 5.21
CA LYS A 60 -11.21 -4.48 6.05
C LYS A 60 -10.72 -3.66 7.23
N ALA A 61 -9.54 -3.99 7.76
CA ALA A 61 -8.90 -3.24 8.84
C ALA A 61 -8.39 -1.85 8.43
N ILE A 62 -8.34 -1.55 7.12
CA ILE A 62 -7.96 -0.22 6.61
C ILE A 62 -9.21 0.40 5.96
N PRO A 63 -10.00 1.17 6.69
CA PRO A 63 -11.13 1.87 6.10
C PRO A 63 -10.64 3.00 5.18
N ASP A 64 -11.48 3.40 4.24
CA ASP A 64 -11.29 4.58 3.39
C ASP A 64 -9.93 4.59 2.66
N VAL A 65 -9.59 3.45 2.03
CA VAL A 65 -8.30 3.27 1.34
C VAL A 65 -8.10 4.31 0.25
N ASP A 66 -9.15 4.66 -0.49
CA ASP A 66 -9.15 5.69 -1.53
C ASP A 66 -8.75 7.06 -0.98
N GLU A 67 -9.28 7.46 0.18
CA GLU A 67 -8.93 8.73 0.84
C GLU A 67 -7.49 8.70 1.36
N LYS A 68 -7.11 7.60 2.02
CA LYS A 68 -5.76 7.44 2.57
C LYS A 68 -4.69 7.43 1.49
N VAL A 69 -4.90 6.67 0.42
CA VAL A 69 -3.97 6.63 -0.72
C VAL A 69 -3.89 7.99 -1.38
N THR A 70 -5.04 8.63 -1.67
CA THR A 70 -5.08 9.98 -2.27
C THR A 70 -4.31 10.98 -1.41
N SER A 71 -4.59 11.02 -0.11
CA SER A 71 -3.92 11.94 0.82
C SER A 71 -2.42 11.74 0.85
N LYS A 72 -1.96 10.48 0.85
CA LYS A 72 -0.52 10.18 0.90
C LYS A 72 0.20 10.46 -0.40
N VAL A 73 -0.42 10.19 -1.54
CA VAL A 73 0.13 10.57 -2.86
C VAL A 73 0.18 12.10 -2.98
N LEU A 74 -0.88 12.80 -2.57
CA LEU A 74 -0.93 14.26 -2.57
C LEU A 74 0.19 14.88 -1.71
N GLU A 75 0.39 14.35 -0.50
CA GLU A 75 1.47 14.77 0.40
C GLU A 75 2.85 14.56 -0.23
N ASP A 76 3.05 13.42 -0.89
CA ASP A 76 4.31 13.08 -1.55
C ASP A 76 4.58 13.99 -2.77
N PHE A 77 3.57 14.28 -3.57
CA PHE A 77 3.70 15.21 -4.70
C PHE A 77 4.01 16.63 -4.23
N ARG A 78 3.35 17.11 -3.17
CA ARG A 78 3.63 18.43 -2.57
C ARG A 78 5.04 18.52 -2.01
N SER A 79 5.48 17.50 -1.30
CA SER A 79 6.81 17.48 -0.68
C SER A 79 7.94 17.29 -1.70
N SER A 80 7.65 16.72 -2.88
CA SER A 80 8.66 16.50 -3.91
C SER A 80 9.16 17.78 -4.59
N GLY A 81 8.36 18.87 -4.55
CA GLY A 81 8.67 20.11 -5.27
C GLY A 81 8.70 19.98 -6.80
N MET A 82 8.16 18.88 -7.33
CA MET A 82 8.17 18.60 -8.78
C MET A 82 7.32 19.61 -9.57
N PHE A 83 6.27 20.14 -8.97
CA PHE A 83 5.36 21.13 -9.54
C PHE A 83 5.33 22.36 -8.65
N ALA A 84 5.11 23.53 -9.25
CA ALA A 84 5.03 24.80 -8.52
C ALA A 84 3.89 24.79 -7.49
N ARG A 85 2.78 24.11 -7.82
CA ARG A 85 1.63 23.95 -6.93
C ARG A 85 0.93 22.62 -7.19
N VAL A 86 0.41 21.99 -6.13
CA VAL A 86 -0.41 20.78 -6.19
C VAL A 86 -1.72 21.04 -5.46
N ASP A 87 -2.80 21.20 -6.24
CA ASP A 87 -4.14 21.49 -5.73
C ASP A 87 -4.96 20.20 -5.53
N PHE A 88 -5.92 20.24 -4.60
CA PHE A 88 -6.90 19.19 -4.39
C PHE A 88 -8.22 19.83 -3.92
N PRO A 89 -9.35 19.46 -4.52
CA PRO A 89 -9.49 18.68 -5.75
C PRO A 89 -8.97 19.46 -6.98
N ALA A 90 -8.76 18.73 -8.09
CA ALA A 90 -8.33 19.32 -9.35
C ALA A 90 -9.31 20.38 -9.88
N ARG A 91 -8.77 21.43 -10.51
CA ARG A 91 -9.56 22.54 -11.09
C ARG A 91 -9.07 22.81 -12.50
N ALA A 92 -9.84 22.40 -13.49
CA ALA A 92 -9.48 22.55 -14.89
C ALA A 92 -9.31 24.03 -15.35
N ASP A 93 -9.88 24.99 -14.60
CA ASP A 93 -9.76 26.43 -14.85
C ASP A 93 -8.46 27.04 -14.29
N LYS A 94 -7.78 26.36 -13.39
CA LYS A 94 -6.58 26.85 -12.67
C LYS A 94 -5.35 25.99 -12.81
N ASP A 95 -5.54 24.70 -13.06
CA ASP A 95 -4.46 23.73 -13.16
C ASP A 95 -4.08 23.54 -14.64
N ALA A 96 -2.81 23.35 -14.91
CA ALA A 96 -2.33 23.01 -16.25
C ALA A 96 -2.54 21.53 -16.56
N PHE A 97 -2.43 20.70 -15.53
CA PHE A 97 -2.55 19.24 -15.61
C PHE A 97 -3.47 18.70 -14.53
N ILE A 98 -4.12 17.59 -14.82
CA ILE A 98 -4.93 16.83 -13.84
C ILE A 98 -4.34 15.45 -13.66
N VAL A 99 -4.13 15.06 -12.39
CA VAL A 99 -3.77 13.71 -12.00
C VAL A 99 -5.03 12.94 -11.64
N LYS A 100 -5.24 11.81 -12.32
CA LYS A 100 -6.24 10.81 -11.97
C LYS A 100 -5.55 9.54 -11.54
N GLY A 101 -6.02 8.94 -10.45
CA GLY A 101 -5.47 7.71 -9.91
C GLY A 101 -6.51 6.62 -9.77
N GLU A 102 -6.07 5.38 -9.96
CA GLU A 102 -6.85 4.17 -9.75
C GLU A 102 -6.04 3.22 -8.86
N ILE A 103 -6.70 2.69 -7.82
CA ILE A 103 -6.14 1.71 -6.91
C ILE A 103 -6.61 0.34 -7.39
N LYS A 104 -5.73 -0.40 -8.08
CA LYS A 104 -6.03 -1.74 -8.60
C LYS A 104 -5.87 -2.80 -7.54
N ARG A 105 -4.81 -2.70 -6.72
CA ARG A 105 -4.54 -3.59 -5.59
C ARG A 105 -3.91 -2.80 -4.44
N PHE A 106 -4.34 -3.10 -3.24
CA PHE A 106 -3.78 -2.51 -2.01
C PHE A 106 -4.14 -3.43 -0.86
N TYR A 107 -3.28 -4.36 -0.53
CA TYR A 107 -3.51 -5.32 0.56
C TYR A 107 -2.21 -5.86 1.13
N TRP A 108 -2.33 -6.42 2.31
CA TRP A 108 -1.36 -7.34 2.89
C TRP A 108 -2.09 -8.58 3.40
N LYS A 109 -1.42 -9.71 3.36
CA LYS A 109 -1.93 -10.97 3.87
C LYS A 109 -0.83 -11.77 4.51
N THR A 110 -1.19 -12.49 5.58
CA THR A 110 -0.31 -13.44 6.24
C THR A 110 -0.60 -14.83 5.72
N LYS A 111 0.40 -15.48 5.14
CA LYS A 111 0.36 -16.88 4.72
C LYS A 111 1.06 -17.72 5.77
N HIS A 112 0.31 -18.57 6.44
CA HIS A 112 0.89 -19.52 7.39
C HIS A 112 1.60 -20.66 6.66
N ASN A 113 2.77 -21.05 7.15
CA ASN A 113 3.45 -22.23 6.65
C ASN A 113 2.63 -23.48 7.04
N PRO A 114 2.25 -24.35 6.08
CA PRO A 114 1.47 -25.55 6.37
C PRO A 114 2.21 -26.56 7.29
N ILE A 115 3.51 -26.44 7.40
CA ILE A 115 4.35 -27.24 8.31
C ILE A 115 3.82 -27.22 9.76
N LYS A 116 3.23 -26.13 10.23
CA LYS A 116 2.69 -26.04 11.60
C LYS A 116 1.56 -27.05 11.91
N PHE A 117 0.93 -27.63 10.89
CA PHE A 117 -0.13 -28.62 11.06
C PHE A 117 0.39 -30.06 11.15
N ILE A 118 1.70 -30.29 10.98
CA ILE A 118 2.31 -31.61 11.08
C ILE A 118 2.65 -31.86 12.56
N PRO A 119 2.13 -32.93 13.20
CA PRO A 119 2.49 -33.32 14.56
C PRO A 119 4.02 -33.44 14.69
N PHE A 120 4.58 -33.01 15.83
CA PHE A 120 6.01 -32.97 16.16
C PHE A 120 6.83 -31.88 15.39
N VAL A 121 6.38 -31.34 14.29
CA VAL A 121 7.10 -30.25 13.58
C VAL A 121 7.05 -28.93 14.38
N ASN A 122 6.12 -28.80 15.32
CA ASN A 122 6.13 -27.67 16.27
C ASN A 122 7.46 -27.56 17.04
N LEU A 123 8.18 -28.67 17.22
CA LEU A 123 9.53 -28.64 17.81
C LEU A 123 10.52 -27.90 16.88
N LEU A 124 10.38 -28.05 15.58
CA LEU A 124 11.23 -27.37 14.59
C LEU A 124 10.93 -25.86 14.55
N LEU A 125 9.69 -25.44 14.82
CA LEU A 125 9.35 -24.02 14.96
C LEU A 125 10.06 -23.37 16.15
N LEU A 126 10.35 -24.15 17.22
CA LEU A 126 11.18 -23.70 18.35
C LEU A 126 12.66 -23.53 17.96
N LEU A 127 13.10 -24.10 16.86
CA LEU A 127 14.44 -23.92 16.29
C LEU A 127 14.54 -22.72 15.32
N GLY A 128 13.51 -21.88 15.26
CA GLY A 128 13.52 -20.66 14.43
C GLY A 128 13.14 -20.86 12.97
N ILE A 129 12.47 -21.97 12.63
CA ILE A 129 11.94 -22.15 11.28
C ILE A 129 10.81 -21.13 11.03
N THR A 130 10.75 -20.58 9.82
CA THR A 130 9.72 -19.66 9.36
C THR A 130 8.32 -20.20 9.61
N SER A 131 7.53 -19.47 10.41
CA SER A 131 6.17 -19.86 10.79
C SER A 131 5.10 -19.26 9.88
N TYR A 132 5.37 -18.10 9.31
CA TYR A 132 4.46 -17.40 8.40
C TYR A 132 5.21 -16.43 7.48
N ASN A 133 4.59 -16.11 6.36
CA ASN A 133 5.05 -15.08 5.43
C ASN A 133 4.01 -13.96 5.36
N ILE A 134 4.47 -12.73 5.41
CA ILE A 134 3.66 -11.54 5.15
C ILE A 134 3.91 -11.15 3.71
N GLU A 135 2.85 -11.00 2.93
CA GLU A 135 2.89 -10.51 1.56
C GLU A 135 2.08 -9.23 1.48
N ALA A 136 2.71 -8.15 1.07
CA ALA A 136 2.06 -6.86 0.81
C ALA A 136 2.13 -6.54 -0.69
N VAL A 137 1.02 -6.12 -1.27
CA VAL A 137 0.91 -5.78 -2.69
C VAL A 137 0.26 -4.42 -2.84
N VAL A 138 0.89 -3.56 -3.61
CA VAL A 138 0.34 -2.28 -4.05
C VAL A 138 0.43 -2.20 -5.57
N ASP A 139 -0.70 -1.88 -6.21
CA ASP A 139 -0.81 -1.69 -7.64
C ASP A 139 -1.63 -0.42 -7.89
N LEU A 140 -0.98 0.59 -8.43
CA LEU A 140 -1.58 1.89 -8.72
C LEU A 140 -1.41 2.22 -10.21
N LYS A 141 -2.49 2.73 -10.79
CA LYS A 141 -2.48 3.36 -12.10
C LYS A 141 -2.68 4.86 -11.93
N VAL A 142 -1.79 5.66 -12.52
CA VAL A 142 -1.86 7.12 -12.49
C VAL A 142 -1.81 7.66 -13.90
N GLN A 143 -2.71 8.56 -14.23
CA GLN A 143 -2.77 9.26 -15.50
C GLN A 143 -2.57 10.77 -15.27
N ILE A 144 -1.78 11.38 -16.15
CA ILE A 144 -1.67 12.83 -16.24
C ILE A 144 -2.39 13.29 -17.49
N LEU A 145 -3.36 14.16 -17.30
CA LEU A 145 -4.18 14.73 -18.36
C LEU A 145 -3.87 16.21 -18.54
N ASP A 146 -3.96 16.69 -19.77
CA ASP A 146 -4.05 18.12 -20.03
C ASP A 146 -5.39 18.64 -19.50
N ALA A 147 -5.36 19.66 -18.66
CA ALA A 147 -6.56 20.13 -17.97
C ALA A 147 -7.58 20.80 -18.91
N LYS A 148 -7.11 21.37 -20.04
CA LYS A 148 -7.99 22.08 -21.01
C LYS A 148 -8.66 21.12 -21.96
N THR A 149 -7.93 20.13 -22.44
CA THR A 149 -8.41 19.22 -23.50
C THR A 149 -8.92 17.89 -22.93
N GLY A 150 -8.52 17.51 -21.71
CA GLY A 150 -8.78 16.21 -21.11
C GLY A 150 -7.98 15.08 -21.75
N ALA A 151 -7.03 15.39 -22.64
CA ALA A 151 -6.20 14.37 -23.29
C ALA A 151 -5.22 13.76 -22.31
N VAL A 152 -5.07 12.45 -22.35
CA VAL A 152 -4.07 11.73 -21.56
C VAL A 152 -2.68 11.99 -22.15
N LEU A 153 -1.84 12.67 -21.38
CA LEU A 153 -0.44 12.95 -21.75
C LEU A 153 0.47 11.80 -21.38
N SER A 154 0.26 11.22 -20.20
CA SER A 154 1.08 10.12 -19.69
C SER A 154 0.27 9.19 -18.81
N GLU A 155 0.66 7.92 -18.79
CA GLU A 155 0.08 6.88 -17.97
C GLU A 155 1.18 6.06 -17.32
N TYR A 156 1.04 5.80 -16.02
CA TYR A 156 1.96 5.03 -15.20
C TYR A 156 1.18 3.94 -14.48
N ASP A 157 1.45 2.69 -14.82
CA ASP A 157 0.89 1.51 -14.19
C ASP A 157 2.02 0.81 -13.43
N LYS A 158 2.01 0.86 -12.12
CA LYS A 158 3.12 0.43 -11.26
C LYS A 158 2.66 -0.48 -10.15
N THR A 159 3.37 -1.59 -10.01
CA THR A 159 3.11 -2.60 -8.98
C THR A 159 4.37 -2.84 -8.16
N SER A 160 4.21 -2.98 -6.86
CA SER A 160 5.26 -3.48 -5.96
C SER A 160 4.70 -4.56 -5.05
N THR A 161 5.50 -5.61 -4.85
CA THR A 161 5.21 -6.69 -3.91
C THR A 161 6.36 -6.79 -2.93
N LYS A 162 6.05 -6.78 -1.64
CA LYS A 162 7.01 -7.04 -0.57
C LYS A 162 6.60 -8.32 0.14
N THR A 163 7.58 -9.17 0.38
CA THR A 163 7.37 -10.42 1.12
C THR A 163 8.39 -10.48 2.25
N GLU A 164 7.91 -10.68 3.45
CA GLU A 164 8.74 -10.89 4.62
C GLU A 164 8.38 -12.21 5.29
N SER A 165 9.40 -12.94 5.68
CA SER A 165 9.27 -14.20 6.43
C SER A 165 9.49 -13.95 7.91
N ALA A 166 8.64 -14.50 8.76
CA ALA A 166 8.77 -14.35 10.20
C ALA A 166 8.73 -15.72 10.91
N THR A 167 9.49 -15.79 11.99
CA THR A 167 9.53 -16.95 12.90
C THR A 167 8.55 -16.75 14.04
N LEU A 168 8.37 -17.75 14.92
CA LEU A 168 7.57 -17.63 16.14
C LEU A 168 8.12 -16.59 17.12
N TYR A 169 9.42 -16.28 17.04
CA TYR A 169 10.11 -15.37 17.95
C TYR A 169 10.08 -13.93 17.48
N ASP A 170 9.75 -13.72 16.20
CA ASP A 170 9.62 -12.36 15.64
C ASP A 170 8.29 -11.75 16.09
N ASN A 171 8.36 -10.76 16.95
CA ASN A 171 7.16 -10.05 17.45
C ASN A 171 6.61 -9.07 16.40
N LYS A 172 6.56 -9.50 15.14
CA LYS A 172 6.15 -8.68 13.98
C LYS A 172 4.64 -8.68 13.71
N SER A 173 3.87 -9.38 14.52
CA SER A 173 2.40 -9.42 14.36
C SER A 173 1.70 -8.04 14.47
N GLY A 174 2.40 -7.03 15.01
CA GLY A 174 1.93 -5.65 15.08
C GLY A 174 2.50 -4.70 14.01
N GLU A 175 3.49 -5.16 13.21
CA GLU A 175 4.20 -4.34 12.23
C GLU A 175 3.80 -4.63 10.77
N SER A 176 2.77 -5.43 10.55
CA SER A 176 2.30 -5.86 9.23
C SER A 176 1.91 -4.70 8.26
N GLY A 177 1.95 -3.45 8.75
CA GLY A 177 1.80 -2.27 7.91
C GLY A 177 3.11 -1.73 7.33
N ALA A 178 4.27 -2.22 7.79
CA ALA A 178 5.56 -1.72 7.32
C ALA A 178 5.82 -2.15 5.86
N GLU A 179 5.56 -3.42 5.54
CA GLU A 179 5.71 -3.98 4.19
C GLU A 179 4.75 -3.30 3.20
N LEU A 180 3.52 -3.03 3.64
CA LEU A 180 2.55 -2.31 2.82
C LEU A 180 3.00 -0.86 2.57
N ALA A 181 3.52 -0.18 3.60
CA ALA A 181 4.05 1.18 3.46
C ALA A 181 5.30 1.20 2.57
N GLU A 182 6.15 0.17 2.64
CA GLU A 182 7.32 0.05 1.78
C GLU A 182 6.93 -0.24 0.32
N ALA A 183 5.99 -1.16 0.08
CA ALA A 183 5.46 -1.43 -1.26
C ALA A 183 4.83 -0.17 -1.87
N PHE A 184 4.07 0.58 -1.06
CA PHE A 184 3.46 1.84 -1.49
C PHE A 184 4.51 2.90 -1.84
N ARG A 185 5.55 3.06 -1.00
CA ARG A 185 6.66 3.98 -1.24
C ARG A 185 7.35 3.68 -2.56
N GLU A 186 7.60 2.41 -2.82
CA GLU A 186 8.24 1.96 -4.06
C GLU A 186 7.40 2.33 -5.29
N VAL A 187 6.08 2.06 -5.25
CA VAL A 187 5.16 2.40 -6.35
C VAL A 187 5.10 3.91 -6.57
N VAL A 188 4.93 4.70 -5.53
CA VAL A 188 4.87 6.17 -5.64
C VAL A 188 6.19 6.73 -6.17
N LYS A 189 7.34 6.18 -5.72
CA LYS A 189 8.65 6.55 -6.25
C LYS A 189 8.75 6.27 -7.75
N GLN A 190 8.37 5.08 -8.21
CA GLN A 190 8.41 4.71 -9.63
C GLN A 190 7.50 5.61 -10.49
N ILE A 191 6.34 6.00 -9.97
CA ILE A 191 5.44 6.95 -10.65
C ILE A 191 6.11 8.32 -10.76
N LYS A 192 6.68 8.85 -9.66
CA LYS A 192 7.39 10.13 -9.66
C LYS A 192 8.59 10.13 -10.60
N ASP A 193 9.37 9.07 -10.60
CA ASP A 193 10.52 8.92 -11.51
C ASP A 193 10.07 8.93 -12.98
N GLY A 194 8.96 8.29 -13.31
CA GLY A 194 8.34 8.32 -14.63
C GLY A 194 7.90 9.74 -15.03
N ILE A 195 7.21 10.44 -14.14
CA ILE A 195 6.78 11.83 -14.36
C ILE A 195 7.99 12.76 -14.57
N ALA A 196 9.03 12.60 -13.73
CA ALA A 196 10.26 13.36 -13.85
C ALA A 196 10.96 13.13 -15.21
N GLY A 197 10.91 11.89 -15.72
CA GLY A 197 11.37 11.55 -17.06
C GLY A 197 10.57 12.26 -18.17
N ASP A 198 9.24 12.28 -18.03
CA ASP A 198 8.36 12.92 -19.00
C ASP A 198 8.46 14.46 -18.98
N ILE A 199 8.74 15.06 -17.81
CA ILE A 199 9.06 16.49 -17.69
C ILE A 199 10.40 16.79 -18.42
N LYS A 200 11.44 15.99 -18.15
CA LYS A 200 12.77 16.18 -18.78
C LYS A 200 12.73 16.01 -20.30
N SER A 201 11.95 15.05 -20.80
CA SER A 201 11.76 14.82 -22.24
C SER A 201 10.87 15.88 -22.90
N GLY A 202 10.22 16.71 -22.12
CA GLY A 202 9.28 17.72 -22.57
C GLY A 202 7.94 17.17 -23.07
N LYS A 203 7.57 15.96 -22.67
CA LYS A 203 6.27 15.37 -22.92
C LYS A 203 5.18 16.04 -22.05
N ILE A 204 5.55 16.40 -20.82
CA ILE A 204 4.73 17.22 -19.90
C ILE A 204 5.33 18.62 -19.90
N ARG A 205 4.80 19.51 -20.74
CA ARG A 205 5.22 20.90 -20.86
C ARG A 205 4.08 21.83 -20.53
N THR A 206 4.37 22.90 -19.79
CA THR A 206 3.54 24.11 -19.79
C THR A 206 3.72 24.81 -21.11
N GLY A 207 2.63 24.94 -21.87
CA GLY A 207 2.60 25.78 -23.06
C GLY A 207 2.67 27.26 -22.70
#